data_82916f74de91d251ea98580d6a09358f
#
_entry.id   82916f74de91d251ea98580d6a09358f
#
_cell.length_a   1.000
_cell.length_b   1.000
_cell.length_c   1.000
_cell.angle_alpha   90.00
_cell.angle_beta   90.00
_cell.angle_gamma   90.00
#
_symmetry.space_group_name_H-M   'P 1'
#
loop_
_entity.id
_entity.type
_entity.pdbx_description
1 polymer ?
#
loop_
_entity_poly.entity_id
_entity_poly.type
_entity_poly.pdbx_seq_one_letter_code
_entity_poly.pdbx_strand_id
1 'polypeptide(L)' 'MNLKIALFGIAREIVGQPMLEVAAPDGQSAQGLLHDLHARYPELARLSSLAVAVNNEYAADDTLLQERDEIALIPPVSGG' A
#
# COMPACT_ATOMS: atom_id res chain seq x y z
N MET A 1 0.96 4.35 -15.05
CA MET A 1 -0.32 3.67 -14.71
C MET A 1 -0.89 4.23 -13.43
N ASN A 2 -2.19 4.12 -13.25
CA ASN A 2 -2.85 4.53 -12.02
C ASN A 2 -3.20 3.30 -11.20
N LEU A 3 -2.72 3.27 -9.96
CA LEU A 3 -2.99 2.17 -9.04
C LEU A 3 -4.05 2.61 -8.05
N LYS A 4 -5.01 1.73 -7.77
CA LYS A 4 -6.04 1.95 -6.76
C LYS A 4 -5.73 1.08 -5.57
N ILE A 5 -5.59 1.71 -4.41
CA ILE A 5 -5.12 1.05 -3.20
C ILE A 5 -6.20 1.19 -2.13
N ALA A 6 -6.70 0.05 -1.66
CA ALA A 6 -7.64 0.03 -0.55
C ALA A 6 -6.86 0.19 0.76
N LEU A 7 -7.39 0.99 1.66
CA LEU A 7 -6.75 1.31 2.93
C LEU A 7 -7.60 0.79 4.08
N PHE A 8 -6.95 0.20 5.07
CA PHE A 8 -7.63 -0.39 6.22
C PHE A 8 -7.02 0.09 7.53
N GLY A 9 -7.82 0.06 8.59
CA GLY A 9 -7.34 0.35 9.93
C GLY A 9 -6.66 1.70 10.05
N ILE A 10 -5.50 1.70 10.72
CA ILE A 10 -4.75 2.93 10.96
C ILE A 10 -4.24 3.57 9.66
N ALA A 11 -3.97 2.79 8.63
CA ALA A 11 -3.53 3.35 7.35
C ALA A 11 -4.63 4.21 6.74
N ARG A 12 -5.88 3.76 6.84
CA ARG A 12 -7.03 4.54 6.37
C ARG A 12 -7.17 5.84 7.15
N GLU A 13 -6.93 5.80 8.45
CA GLU A 13 -7.00 7.00 9.28
C GLU A 13 -5.89 8.00 8.93
N ILE A 14 -4.69 7.51 8.68
CA ILE A 14 -3.56 8.37 8.34
C ILE A 14 -3.80 9.08 7.01
N VAL A 15 -4.26 8.36 6.01
CA VAL A 15 -4.51 8.94 4.69
C VAL A 15 -5.79 9.75 4.67
N GLY A 16 -6.78 9.35 5.47
CA GLY A 16 -8.04 10.08 5.57
C GLY A 16 -9.09 9.67 4.56
N GLN A 17 -8.89 8.56 3.86
CA GLN A 17 -9.87 8.07 2.90
C GLN A 17 -9.73 6.55 2.75
N PRO A 18 -10.79 5.86 2.33
CA PRO A 18 -10.75 4.40 2.24
C PRO A 18 -10.04 3.87 1.00
N MET A 19 -9.84 4.70 0.01
CA MET A 19 -9.21 4.33 -1.25
C MET A 19 -8.28 5.43 -1.68
N LEU A 20 -7.10 5.05 -2.13
CA LEU A 20 -6.10 5.99 -2.60
C LEU A 20 -5.74 5.64 -4.05
N GLU A 21 -5.68 6.66 -4.90
CA GLU A 21 -5.25 6.49 -6.28
C GLU A 21 -3.87 7.10 -6.44
N VAL A 22 -2.93 6.33 -6.99
CA VAL A 22 -1.54 6.75 -7.11
C VAL A 22 -1.07 6.53 -8.53
N ALA A 23 -0.41 7.53 -9.10
CA ALA A 23 0.28 7.35 -10.38
C ALA A 23 1.60 6.64 -10.11
N ALA A 24 1.90 5.64 -10.91
CA ALA A 24 3.12 4.85 -10.77
C ALA A 24 3.66 4.48 -12.15
N PRO A 25 4.97 4.29 -12.26
CA PRO A 25 5.55 3.86 -13.53
C PRO A 25 5.17 2.41 -13.82
N ASP A 26 5.16 2.06 -15.09
CA ASP A 26 4.95 0.67 -15.49
C ASP A 26 6.09 -0.17 -14.90
N GLY A 27 5.74 -1.33 -14.37
CA GLY A 27 6.73 -2.19 -13.73
C GLY A 27 7.01 -1.83 -12.27
N GLN A 28 6.19 -0.98 -11.66
CA GLN A 28 6.34 -0.64 -10.24
C GLN A 28 6.22 -1.89 -9.39
N SER A 29 7.14 -2.06 -8.44
CA SER A 29 7.10 -3.17 -7.48
C SER A 29 6.33 -2.79 -6.22
N ALA A 30 5.95 -3.81 -5.45
CA ALA A 30 5.30 -3.57 -4.16
C ALA A 30 6.19 -2.75 -3.23
N GLN A 31 7.49 -3.02 -3.21
CA GLN A 31 8.43 -2.26 -2.40
C GLN A 31 8.52 -0.81 -2.86
N GLY A 32 8.56 -0.60 -4.17
CA GLY A 32 8.59 0.75 -4.74
C GLY A 32 7.34 1.55 -4.38
N LEU A 33 6.18 0.89 -4.40
CA LEU A 33 4.94 1.51 -3.99
C LEU A 33 4.98 1.94 -2.52
N LEU A 34 5.43 1.05 -1.63
CA LEU A 34 5.57 1.38 -0.21
C LEU A 34 6.52 2.55 -0.01
N HIS A 35 7.63 2.55 -0.72
CA HIS A 35 8.61 3.64 -0.63
C HIS A 35 7.96 4.98 -0.99
N ASP A 36 7.21 5.02 -2.08
CA ASP A 36 6.52 6.24 -2.50
C ASP A 36 5.47 6.69 -1.49
N LEU A 37 4.73 5.74 -0.92
CA LEU A 37 3.72 6.06 0.07
C LEU A 37 4.33 6.57 1.36
N HIS A 38 5.46 6.02 1.78
CA HIS A 38 6.18 6.53 2.96
C HIS A 38 6.66 7.95 2.74
N ALA A 39 7.04 8.30 1.52
CA ALA A 39 7.47 9.66 1.21
C ALA A 39 6.29 10.64 1.23
N ARG A 40 5.12 10.21 0.76
CA ARG A 40 3.91 11.05 0.74
C ARG A 40 3.24 11.15 2.10
N TYR A 41 3.27 10.07 2.85
CA TYR A 41 2.61 9.97 4.17
C TYR A 41 3.63 9.47 5.18
N PRO A 42 4.46 10.35 5.72
CA PRO A 42 5.51 9.92 6.66
C PRO A 42 4.98 9.17 7.87
N GLU A 43 3.72 9.39 8.25
CA GLU A 43 3.12 8.65 9.35
C GLU A 43 2.97 7.17 9.06
N LEU A 44 2.86 6.79 7.78
CA LEU A 44 2.84 5.37 7.41
C LEU A 44 4.17 4.70 7.71
N ALA A 45 5.27 5.43 7.57
CA ALA A 45 6.60 4.90 7.86
C ALA A 45 6.81 4.62 9.34
N ARG A 46 5.99 5.18 10.21
CA ARG A 46 6.08 4.96 11.66
C ARG A 46 5.41 3.66 12.10
N LEU A 47 4.62 3.05 11.24
CA LEU A 47 3.96 1.80 11.58
C LEU A 47 5.00 0.69 11.66
N SER A 48 4.86 -0.20 12.65
CA SER A 48 5.83 -1.27 12.89
C SER A 48 5.90 -2.25 11.72
N SER A 49 4.81 -2.43 11.03
CA SER A 49 4.78 -3.20 9.79
C SER A 49 3.63 -2.71 8.94
N LEU A 50 3.87 -2.70 7.64
CA LEU A 50 2.83 -2.33 6.68
C LEU A 50 3.04 -3.24 5.48
N ALA A 51 2.05 -4.06 5.17
CA ALA A 51 2.14 -5.02 4.09
C ALA A 51 1.32 -4.57 2.89
N VAL A 52 1.76 -4.96 1.72
CA VAL A 52 1.01 -4.79 0.48
C VAL A 52 0.38 -6.13 0.14
N ALA A 53 -0.93 -6.14 -0.07
CA ALA A 53 -1.62 -7.30 -0.58
C ALA A 53 -2.05 -7.01 -2.01
N VAL A 54 -1.90 -8.00 -2.87
CA VAL A 54 -2.26 -7.89 -4.28
C VAL A 54 -3.18 -9.07 -4.60
N ASN A 55 -4.40 -8.76 -5.01
CA ASN A 55 -5.40 -9.77 -5.34
C ASN A 55 -5.60 -10.77 -4.19
N ASN A 56 -5.71 -10.23 -2.98
CA ASN A 56 -5.97 -10.99 -1.73
C ASN A 56 -4.80 -11.85 -1.26
N GLU A 57 -3.60 -11.60 -1.75
CA GLU A 57 -2.41 -12.31 -1.31
C GLU A 57 -1.33 -11.30 -0.92
N TYR A 58 -0.60 -11.59 0.15
CA TYR A 58 0.52 -10.75 0.54
C TYR A 58 1.57 -10.77 -0.56
N ALA A 59 2.02 -9.60 -0.96
CA ALA A 59 3.00 -9.47 -2.02
C ALA A 59 4.42 -9.49 -1.46
N ALA A 60 5.34 -10.11 -2.21
CA ALA A 60 6.75 -9.98 -1.93
C ALA A 60 7.23 -8.60 -2.38
N ASP A 61 8.37 -8.16 -1.88
CA ASP A 61 8.91 -6.83 -2.19
C ASP A 61 9.09 -6.61 -3.69
N ASP A 62 9.45 -7.66 -4.42
CA ASP A 62 9.71 -7.59 -5.85
C ASP A 62 8.49 -7.93 -6.72
N THR A 63 7.33 -8.14 -6.11
CA THR A 63 6.11 -8.37 -6.88
C THR A 63 5.81 -7.16 -7.74
N LEU A 64 5.65 -7.37 -9.04
CA LEU A 64 5.32 -6.29 -9.97
C LEU A 64 3.82 -6.03 -9.95
N LEU A 65 3.47 -4.76 -9.93
CA LEU A 65 2.08 -4.33 -9.85
C LEU A 65 1.54 -3.98 -11.22
N GLN A 66 0.25 -4.22 -11.42
CA GLN A 66 -0.45 -3.90 -12.65
C GLN A 66 -1.66 -3.03 -12.32
N GLU A 67 -2.05 -2.20 -13.28
CA GLU A 67 -3.16 -1.27 -13.07
C GLU A 67 -4.47 -1.97 -12.70
N ARG A 68 -4.68 -3.18 -13.19
CA ARG A 68 -5.89 -3.96 -12.91
C ARG A 68 -5.88 -4.69 -11.57
N ASP A 69 -4.74 -4.68 -10.87
CA ASP A 69 -4.63 -5.41 -9.61
C ASP A 69 -5.47 -4.76 -8.50
N GLU A 70 -6.03 -5.59 -7.63
CA GLU A 70 -6.64 -5.13 -6.40
C GLU A 70 -5.55 -5.04 -5.35
N ILE A 71 -5.15 -3.81 -5.02
CA ILE A 71 -4.05 -3.56 -4.10
C ILE A 71 -4.62 -3.05 -2.79
N ALA A 72 -4.09 -3.55 -1.69
CA ALA A 72 -4.49 -3.12 -0.34
C ALA A 72 -3.27 -2.91 0.53
N LEU A 73 -3.35 -1.91 1.42
CA LEU A 73 -2.36 -1.73 2.48
C LEU A 73 -2.92 -2.33 3.76
N ILE A 74 -2.19 -3.26 4.31
CA ILE A 74 -2.58 -3.97 5.52
C ILE A 74 -1.68 -3.50 6.65
N PRO A 75 -2.21 -2.71 7.59
CA PRO A 75 -1.41 -2.25 8.73
C PRO A 75 -1.18 -3.38 9.72
N PRO A 76 -0.24 -3.19 10.66
CA PRO A 76 -0.03 -4.20 11.68
C PRO A 76 -1.29 -4.38 12.52
N VAL A 77 -1.57 -5.62 12.89
CA VAL A 77 -2.67 -5.91 13.80
C VAL A 77 -2.17 -5.60 15.19
N SER A 78 -2.87 -4.77 15.93
CA SER A 78 -2.55 -4.59 17.32
C SER A 78 -2.76 -5.94 17.98
N GLY A 79 -1.72 -6.49 18.57
CA GLY A 79 -1.75 -7.82 19.15
C GLY A 79 -2.65 -7.92 20.35
N GLY A 80 -3.86 -7.78 20.10
CA GLY A 80 -4.84 -7.90 21.19
C GLY A 80 -5.64 -9.11 21.00
#